data_4606a0ae330e2f042dab417fb5ecd69c
#
_entry.id   4606a0ae330e2f042dab417fb5ecd69c
#
_cell.length_a   1.000
_cell.length_b   1.000
_cell.length_c   1.000
_cell.angle_alpha   90.00
_cell.angle_beta   90.00
_cell.angle_gamma   90.00
#
_symmetry.space_group_name_H-M   'P 1'
#
loop_
_entity.id
_entity.type
_entity.pdbx_description
1 polymer ?
#
loop_
_entity_poly.entity_id
_entity_poly.type
_entity_poly.pdbx_seq_one_letter_code
_entity_poly.pdbx_strand_id
1 'polypeptide(L)'
;MHERLGLEKDKYILLSAHREENIDTEKNFNSLFMAINAMAEKYDMPILYSCHPRSRNRLEKSRFNLDSRVIRQEPLGFHDYNCLQMNAFCVVSDSGTLPEESSFFTSIGHGFPAVCIRTSTERPEALDKGCFVLAGINTHDLLQAVDLAVEMNLNGDNGLPVPNYTDETVSTKVVKLIQSYTGVVNKMVWRKE
;
A
#
# COMPACT_ATOMS: atom_id res chain seq x y z
N MET A 1 -14.25 11.58 6.65
CA MET A 1 -13.73 11.14 5.36
C MET A 1 -14.72 10.21 4.66
N HIS A 2 -15.14 9.12 5.28
CA HIS A 2 -16.07 8.14 4.69
C HIS A 2 -17.35 8.77 4.16
N GLU A 3 -18.03 9.57 4.96
CA GLU A 3 -19.25 10.30 4.53
C GLU A 3 -19.01 11.17 3.28
N ARG A 4 -17.86 11.88 3.22
CA ARG A 4 -17.50 12.74 2.07
C ARG A 4 -17.35 11.94 0.77
N LEU A 5 -16.93 10.66 0.87
CA LEU A 5 -16.69 9.78 -0.28
C LEU A 5 -17.84 8.78 -0.51
N GLY A 6 -18.90 8.81 0.32
CA GLY A 6 -19.99 7.85 0.24
C GLY A 6 -19.56 6.41 0.54
N LEU A 7 -18.56 6.22 1.38
CA LEU A 7 -18.01 4.91 1.73
C LEU A 7 -18.45 4.50 3.14
N GLU A 8 -18.64 3.20 3.32
CA GLU A 8 -18.84 2.59 4.63
C GLU A 8 -17.55 1.85 5.06
N LYS A 9 -17.25 1.86 6.35
CA LYS A 9 -16.12 1.12 6.91
C LYS A 9 -16.26 -0.36 6.60
N ASP A 10 -15.12 -1.00 6.33
CA ASP A 10 -15.00 -2.43 6.00
C ASP A 10 -15.80 -2.89 4.76
N LYS A 11 -16.32 -1.92 3.97
CA LYS A 11 -17.10 -2.20 2.75
C LYS A 11 -16.53 -1.50 1.51
N TYR A 12 -15.24 -1.36 1.42
CA TYR A 12 -14.53 -0.88 0.23
C TYR A 12 -13.10 -1.41 0.20
N ILE A 13 -12.57 -1.54 -0.98
CA ILE A 13 -11.15 -1.83 -1.20
C ILE A 13 -10.44 -0.50 -1.47
N LEU A 14 -9.32 -0.25 -0.79
CA LEU A 14 -8.46 0.89 -1.07
C LEU A 14 -7.35 0.45 -2.02
N LEU A 15 -7.33 1.03 -3.22
CA LEU A 15 -6.36 0.72 -4.26
C LEU A 15 -5.41 1.89 -4.52
N SER A 16 -4.12 1.58 -4.61
CA SER A 16 -3.09 2.50 -5.14
C SER A 16 -2.18 1.74 -6.11
N ALA A 17 -2.18 2.15 -7.38
CA ALA A 17 -1.38 1.52 -8.43
C ALA A 17 -0.82 2.60 -9.36
N HIS A 18 0.49 2.83 -9.31
CA HIS A 18 1.15 3.89 -10.03
C HIS A 18 2.59 3.59 -10.46
N ARG A 19 3.14 2.43 -10.04
CA ARG A 19 4.51 2.02 -10.40
C ARG A 19 4.64 1.75 -11.89
N GLU A 20 5.76 2.18 -12.45
CA GLU A 20 6.09 2.03 -13.87
C GLU A 20 6.01 0.58 -14.32
N GLU A 21 6.53 -0.33 -13.52
CA GLU A 21 6.52 -1.76 -13.77
C GLU A 21 5.12 -2.34 -14.02
N ASN A 22 4.11 -1.74 -13.39
CA ASN A 22 2.71 -2.19 -13.47
C ASN A 22 1.92 -1.52 -14.60
N ILE A 23 2.29 -0.29 -14.99
CA ILE A 23 1.45 0.51 -15.88
C ILE A 23 2.09 0.87 -17.23
N ASP A 24 3.42 0.71 -17.41
CA ASP A 24 4.08 1.21 -18.61
C ASP A 24 3.93 0.27 -19.81
N THR A 25 4.00 -1.04 -19.60
CA THR A 25 3.78 -2.00 -20.69
C THR A 25 2.29 -2.27 -20.86
N GLU A 26 1.85 -2.46 -22.10
CA GLU A 26 0.44 -2.79 -22.39
C GLU A 26 0.02 -4.10 -21.73
N LYS A 27 0.91 -5.09 -21.72
CA LYS A 27 0.66 -6.39 -21.10
C LYS A 27 0.37 -6.25 -19.59
N ASN A 28 1.26 -5.56 -18.87
CA ASN A 28 1.12 -5.41 -17.41
C ASN A 28 -0.08 -4.53 -17.07
N PHE A 29 -0.28 -3.44 -17.82
CA PHE A 29 -1.44 -2.57 -17.67
C PHE A 29 -2.75 -3.36 -17.81
N ASN A 30 -2.90 -4.13 -18.88
CA ASN A 30 -4.11 -4.93 -19.10
C ASN A 30 -4.27 -6.00 -17.99
N SER A 31 -3.20 -6.70 -17.60
CA SER A 31 -3.24 -7.70 -16.53
C SER A 31 -3.72 -7.08 -15.22
N LEU A 32 -3.15 -5.96 -14.81
CA LEU A 32 -3.51 -5.24 -13.60
C LEU A 32 -4.99 -4.80 -13.61
N PHE A 33 -5.43 -4.12 -14.66
CA PHE A 33 -6.78 -3.57 -14.70
C PHE A 33 -7.86 -4.65 -14.94
N MET A 34 -7.54 -5.76 -15.58
CA MET A 34 -8.39 -6.94 -15.58
C MET A 34 -8.54 -7.55 -14.18
N ALA A 35 -7.44 -7.63 -13.42
CA ALA A 35 -7.47 -8.11 -12.04
C ALA A 35 -8.29 -7.18 -11.12
N ILE A 36 -8.19 -5.85 -11.31
CA ILE A 36 -9.01 -4.86 -10.58
C ILE A 36 -10.49 -5.02 -10.89
N ASN A 37 -10.87 -5.21 -12.17
CA ASN A 37 -12.27 -5.46 -12.54
C ASN A 37 -12.78 -6.78 -11.94
N ALA A 38 -11.99 -7.85 -11.99
CA ALA A 38 -12.34 -9.13 -11.37
C ALA A 38 -12.51 -9.03 -9.85
N MET A 39 -11.70 -8.19 -9.20
CA MET A 39 -11.82 -7.89 -7.77
C MET A 39 -13.14 -7.15 -7.48
N ALA A 40 -13.50 -6.15 -8.29
CA ALA A 40 -14.77 -5.43 -8.17
C ALA A 40 -15.97 -6.39 -8.33
N GLU A 41 -15.90 -7.30 -9.30
CA GLU A 41 -16.96 -8.31 -9.54
C GLU A 41 -17.08 -9.30 -8.38
N LYS A 42 -15.94 -9.84 -7.90
CA LYS A 42 -15.92 -10.87 -6.86
C LYS A 42 -16.44 -10.37 -5.51
N TYR A 43 -16.02 -9.19 -5.08
CA TYR A 43 -16.36 -8.68 -3.75
C TYR A 43 -17.60 -7.80 -3.73
N ASP A 44 -18.09 -7.41 -4.89
CA ASP A 44 -19.30 -6.58 -5.08
C ASP A 44 -19.33 -5.33 -4.19
N MET A 45 -18.20 -4.64 -4.09
CA MET A 45 -18.05 -3.43 -3.29
C MET A 45 -17.25 -2.34 -4.02
N PRO A 46 -17.33 -1.07 -3.58
CA PRO A 46 -16.53 0.01 -4.15
C PRO A 46 -15.03 -0.26 -4.05
N ILE A 47 -14.30 0.02 -5.11
CA ILE A 47 -12.83 0.10 -5.10
C ILE A 47 -12.45 1.56 -5.20
N LEU A 48 -12.01 2.16 -4.10
CA LEU A 48 -11.50 3.52 -4.10
C LEU A 48 -10.06 3.52 -4.64
N TYR A 49 -9.91 3.92 -5.87
CA TYR A 49 -8.62 3.99 -6.53
C TYR A 49 -7.99 5.38 -6.36
N SER A 50 -6.99 5.49 -5.47
CA SER A 50 -6.13 6.68 -5.37
C SER A 50 -5.27 6.78 -6.64
N CYS A 51 -5.82 7.49 -7.63
CA CYS A 51 -5.33 7.46 -9.01
C CYS A 51 -4.33 8.59 -9.26
N HIS A 52 -3.05 8.25 -9.30
CA HIS A 52 -1.99 9.20 -9.66
C HIS A 52 -2.20 9.75 -11.10
N PRO A 53 -1.86 11.01 -11.40
CA PRO A 53 -2.03 11.60 -12.74
C PRO A 53 -1.48 10.74 -13.88
N ARG A 54 -0.34 10.06 -13.66
CA ARG A 54 0.24 9.15 -14.67
C ARG A 54 -0.69 7.99 -15.01
N SER A 55 -1.23 7.33 -13.99
CA SER A 55 -2.17 6.21 -14.18
C SER A 55 -3.48 6.66 -14.81
N ARG A 56 -3.98 7.84 -14.42
CA ARG A 56 -5.17 8.47 -15.04
C ARG A 56 -4.96 8.70 -16.53
N ASN A 57 -3.87 9.38 -16.90
CA ASN A 57 -3.55 9.66 -18.30
C ASN A 57 -3.40 8.36 -19.12
N ARG A 58 -2.86 7.31 -18.52
CA ARG A 58 -2.72 6.02 -19.20
C ARG A 58 -4.07 5.34 -19.42
N LEU A 59 -4.95 5.36 -18.40
CA LEU A 59 -6.33 4.83 -18.51
C LEU A 59 -7.13 5.55 -19.60
N GLU A 60 -7.08 6.88 -19.63
CA GLU A 60 -7.79 7.67 -20.64
C GLU A 60 -7.30 7.36 -22.07
N LYS A 61 -5.99 7.20 -22.25
CA LYS A 61 -5.40 6.86 -23.56
C LYS A 61 -5.72 5.43 -23.99
N SER A 62 -5.73 4.48 -23.07
CA SER A 62 -5.96 3.07 -23.37
C SER A 62 -7.41 2.75 -23.72
N ARG A 63 -8.36 3.61 -23.33
CA ARG A 63 -9.81 3.36 -23.41
C ARG A 63 -10.23 2.07 -22.69
N PHE A 64 -9.45 1.64 -21.69
CA PHE A 64 -9.80 0.45 -20.92
C PHE A 64 -11.12 0.69 -20.15
N ASN A 65 -12.02 -0.28 -20.24
CA ASN A 65 -13.31 -0.19 -19.57
C ASN A 65 -13.19 -0.68 -18.12
N LEU A 66 -13.10 0.26 -17.19
CA LEU A 66 -13.13 -0.04 -15.75
C LEU A 66 -14.56 -0.39 -15.32
N ASP A 67 -14.66 -1.31 -14.39
CA ASP A 67 -15.92 -1.60 -13.69
C ASP A 67 -16.46 -0.34 -13.02
N SER A 68 -17.78 -0.18 -13.01
CA SER A 68 -18.45 1.00 -12.46
C SER A 68 -18.23 1.20 -10.96
N ARG A 69 -17.88 0.13 -10.23
CA ARG A 69 -17.54 0.16 -8.80
C ARG A 69 -16.13 0.73 -8.53
N VAL A 70 -15.30 0.90 -9.56
CA VAL A 70 -13.95 1.50 -9.41
C VAL A 70 -14.06 3.02 -9.45
N ILE A 71 -13.98 3.63 -8.27
CA ILE A 71 -14.07 5.07 -8.06
C ILE A 71 -12.67 5.68 -8.16
N ARG A 72 -12.41 6.41 -9.24
CA ARG A 72 -11.13 7.10 -9.43
C ARG A 72 -11.11 8.39 -8.60
N GLN A 73 -10.28 8.41 -7.58
CA GLN A 73 -10.06 9.55 -6.69
C GLN A 73 -8.68 10.17 -6.96
N GLU A 74 -8.57 11.47 -6.90
CA GLU A 74 -7.27 12.15 -6.84
C GLU A 74 -6.47 11.71 -5.61
N PRO A 75 -5.11 11.71 -5.66
CA PRO A 75 -4.31 11.36 -4.50
C PRO A 75 -4.75 12.12 -3.25
N LEU A 76 -4.98 11.39 -2.19
CA LEU A 76 -5.43 11.92 -0.92
C LEU A 76 -4.25 12.41 -0.07
N GLY A 77 -4.51 13.34 0.84
CA GLY A 77 -3.53 13.73 1.85
C GLY A 77 -3.24 12.57 2.82
N PHE A 78 -2.08 12.64 3.47
CA PHE A 78 -1.55 11.61 4.35
C PHE A 78 -2.56 11.11 5.42
N HIS A 79 -3.17 12.03 6.16
CA HIS A 79 -4.13 11.66 7.22
C HIS A 79 -5.40 11.01 6.67
N ASP A 80 -5.90 11.52 5.55
CA ASP A 80 -7.09 10.99 4.90
C ASP A 80 -6.84 9.58 4.35
N TYR A 81 -5.68 9.35 3.73
CA TYR A 81 -5.29 8.05 3.20
C TYR A 81 -5.13 7.02 4.33
N ASN A 82 -4.41 7.35 5.41
CA ASN A 82 -4.25 6.47 6.55
C ASN A 82 -5.59 6.15 7.25
N CYS A 83 -6.48 7.13 7.37
CA CYS A 83 -7.84 6.88 7.88
C CYS A 83 -8.59 5.85 7.03
N LEU A 84 -8.43 5.91 5.71
CA LEU A 84 -9.06 4.95 4.80
C LEU A 84 -8.36 3.58 4.84
N GLN A 85 -7.04 3.52 5.00
CA GLN A 85 -6.32 2.24 5.16
C GLN A 85 -6.83 1.44 6.36
N MET A 86 -6.91 2.09 7.52
CA MET A 86 -7.34 1.45 8.78
C MET A 86 -8.79 0.96 8.77
N ASN A 87 -9.60 1.40 7.81
CA ASN A 87 -11.03 1.08 7.76
C ASN A 87 -11.44 0.47 6.41
N ALA A 88 -10.49 -0.01 5.63
CA ALA A 88 -10.75 -0.70 4.36
C ALA A 88 -11.01 -2.19 4.59
N PHE A 89 -11.87 -2.79 3.77
CA PHE A 89 -11.98 -4.25 3.67
C PHE A 89 -10.64 -4.89 3.32
N CYS A 90 -9.89 -4.29 2.39
CA CYS A 90 -8.53 -4.66 2.05
C CYS A 90 -7.81 -3.47 1.41
N VAL A 91 -6.51 -3.36 1.67
CA VAL A 91 -5.62 -2.37 1.02
C VAL A 91 -4.78 -3.09 -0.03
N VAL A 92 -4.90 -2.67 -1.28
CA VAL A 92 -4.16 -3.22 -2.42
C VAL A 92 -3.27 -2.12 -2.98
N SER A 93 -1.94 -2.28 -2.92
CA SER A 93 -1.04 -1.19 -3.30
C SER A 93 0.29 -1.67 -3.89
N ASP A 94 0.86 -0.89 -4.81
CA ASP A 94 2.23 -1.02 -5.28
C ASP A 94 3.20 -0.04 -4.59
N SER A 95 2.73 0.69 -3.59
CA SER A 95 3.55 1.62 -2.82
C SER A 95 4.63 0.90 -2.01
N GLY A 96 5.85 1.44 -2.01
CA GLY A 96 6.93 0.95 -1.15
C GLY A 96 6.69 1.18 0.34
N THR A 97 5.77 2.06 0.72
CA THR A 97 5.42 2.36 2.12
C THR A 97 4.35 1.44 2.70
N LEU A 98 3.59 0.71 1.86
CA LEU A 98 2.57 -0.23 2.35
C LEU A 98 3.10 -1.21 3.42
N PRO A 99 4.27 -1.86 3.25
CA PRO A 99 4.82 -2.75 4.26
C PRO A 99 5.15 -2.05 5.58
N GLU A 100 5.67 -0.82 5.52
CA GLU A 100 5.99 -0.01 6.69
C GLU A 100 4.72 0.42 7.43
N GLU A 101 3.72 0.90 6.68
CA GLU A 101 2.41 1.31 7.20
C GLU A 101 1.67 0.13 7.83
N SER A 102 1.60 -1.02 7.16
CA SER A 102 0.96 -2.22 7.70
C SER A 102 1.62 -2.68 8.99
N SER A 103 2.95 -2.72 9.04
CA SER A 103 3.71 -3.06 10.25
C SER A 103 3.45 -2.08 11.39
N PHE A 104 3.47 -0.76 11.10
CA PHE A 104 3.22 0.28 12.09
C PHE A 104 1.81 0.17 12.66
N PHE A 105 0.79 0.08 11.81
CA PHE A 105 -0.60 0.00 12.27
C PHE A 105 -0.88 -1.28 13.05
N THR A 106 -0.26 -2.41 12.68
CA THR A 106 -0.30 -3.64 13.47
C THR A 106 0.27 -3.41 14.88
N SER A 107 1.37 -2.66 15.00
CA SER A 107 2.02 -2.38 16.30
C SER A 107 1.17 -1.58 17.28
N ILE A 108 0.24 -0.79 16.78
CA ILE A 108 -0.67 0.04 17.59
C ILE A 108 -2.09 -0.53 17.67
N GLY A 109 -2.30 -1.78 17.26
CA GLY A 109 -3.59 -2.49 17.33
C GLY A 109 -4.61 -2.08 16.26
N HIS A 110 -4.15 -1.49 15.16
CA HIS A 110 -4.99 -1.07 14.02
C HIS A 110 -4.53 -1.71 12.69
N GLY A 111 -4.07 -2.97 12.77
CA GLY A 111 -3.69 -3.73 11.57
C GLY A 111 -4.85 -3.86 10.57
N PHE A 112 -4.53 -3.94 9.30
CA PHE A 112 -5.48 -4.06 8.21
C PHE A 112 -4.99 -5.09 7.17
N PRO A 113 -5.89 -5.73 6.40
CA PRO A 113 -5.51 -6.64 5.31
C PRO A 113 -4.69 -5.89 4.25
N ALA A 114 -3.44 -6.28 4.04
CA ALA A 114 -2.51 -5.60 3.13
C ALA A 114 -2.03 -6.54 2.02
N VAL A 115 -2.23 -6.14 0.77
CA VAL A 115 -1.79 -6.86 -0.43
C VAL A 115 -0.92 -5.97 -1.29
N CYS A 116 0.30 -6.42 -1.56
CA CYS A 116 1.26 -5.72 -2.39
C CYS A 116 1.22 -6.27 -3.82
N ILE A 117 0.86 -5.43 -4.79
CA ILE A 117 0.76 -5.77 -6.23
C ILE A 117 2.08 -5.51 -6.97
N ARG A 118 3.15 -6.11 -6.47
CA ARG A 118 4.49 -6.06 -7.07
C ARG A 118 5.02 -7.46 -7.30
N THR A 119 6.05 -7.59 -8.15
CA THR A 119 6.75 -8.85 -8.40
C THR A 119 7.89 -9.11 -7.42
N SER A 120 8.29 -8.07 -6.67
CA SER A 120 9.32 -8.12 -5.63
C SER A 120 9.04 -7.07 -4.57
N THR A 121 9.69 -7.18 -3.43
CA THR A 121 9.60 -6.16 -2.36
C THR A 121 10.99 -5.63 -1.98
N GLU A 122 11.04 -4.35 -1.66
CA GLU A 122 12.20 -3.69 -1.07
C GLU A 122 12.21 -3.80 0.46
N ARG A 123 11.20 -4.48 1.03
CA ARG A 123 10.98 -4.65 2.48
C ARG A 123 10.78 -6.12 2.81
N PRO A 124 11.81 -6.99 2.55
CA PRO A 124 11.68 -8.42 2.80
C PRO A 124 11.45 -8.73 4.27
N GLU A 125 11.93 -7.88 5.18
CA GLU A 125 11.71 -8.02 6.62
C GLU A 125 10.23 -7.91 7.02
N ALA A 126 9.44 -7.08 6.33
CA ALA A 126 8.00 -6.99 6.60
C ALA A 126 7.23 -8.16 5.99
N LEU A 127 7.70 -8.70 4.86
CA LEU A 127 7.17 -9.92 4.29
C LEU A 127 7.45 -11.13 5.20
N ASP A 128 8.69 -11.25 5.72
CA ASP A 128 9.09 -12.30 6.67
C ASP A 128 8.25 -12.26 7.96
N LYS A 129 7.82 -11.09 8.38
CA LYS A 129 6.93 -10.91 9.54
C LYS A 129 5.44 -11.06 9.22
N GLY A 130 5.07 -11.33 7.97
CA GLY A 130 3.68 -11.52 7.57
C GLY A 130 2.82 -10.25 7.57
N CYS A 131 3.45 -9.05 7.50
CA CYS A 131 2.70 -7.79 7.52
C CYS A 131 1.85 -7.56 6.27
N PHE A 132 2.13 -8.24 5.17
CA PHE A 132 1.40 -8.13 3.91
C PHE A 132 1.57 -9.38 3.05
N VAL A 133 0.70 -9.56 2.06
CA VAL A 133 0.82 -10.61 1.05
C VAL A 133 1.35 -10.01 -0.26
N LEU A 134 2.40 -10.62 -0.83
CA LEU A 134 2.94 -10.23 -2.13
C LEU A 134 2.23 -11.02 -3.25
N ALA A 135 1.45 -10.34 -4.09
CA ALA A 135 0.53 -10.98 -5.04
C ALA A 135 0.92 -10.84 -6.51
N GLY A 136 1.70 -9.83 -6.88
CA GLY A 136 1.83 -9.47 -8.31
C GLY A 136 0.54 -8.85 -8.87
N ILE A 137 0.37 -8.93 -10.19
CA ILE A 137 -0.69 -8.22 -10.92
C ILE A 137 -1.61 -9.14 -11.74
N ASN A 138 -1.48 -10.45 -11.64
CA ASN A 138 -2.39 -11.34 -12.35
C ASN A 138 -3.68 -11.59 -11.53
N THR A 139 -4.77 -11.85 -12.21
CA THR A 139 -6.10 -11.95 -11.59
C THR A 139 -6.17 -13.05 -10.53
N HIS A 140 -5.69 -14.25 -10.84
CA HIS A 140 -5.78 -15.38 -9.92
C HIS A 140 -5.03 -15.11 -8.61
N ASP A 141 -3.79 -14.70 -8.71
CA ASP A 141 -2.92 -14.50 -7.54
C ASP A 141 -3.37 -13.31 -6.70
N LEU A 142 -3.87 -12.23 -7.35
CA LEU A 142 -4.41 -11.08 -6.64
C LEU A 142 -5.67 -11.45 -5.84
N LEU A 143 -6.62 -12.14 -6.45
CA LEU A 143 -7.84 -12.55 -5.75
C LEU A 143 -7.56 -13.51 -4.59
N GLN A 144 -6.63 -14.46 -4.78
CA GLN A 144 -6.20 -15.37 -3.73
C GLN A 144 -5.51 -14.63 -2.57
N ALA A 145 -4.66 -13.66 -2.89
CA ALA A 145 -3.96 -12.86 -1.88
C ALA A 145 -4.92 -11.99 -1.05
N VAL A 146 -5.95 -11.41 -1.70
CA VAL A 146 -6.99 -10.64 -0.98
C VAL A 146 -7.79 -11.55 -0.06
N ASP A 147 -8.23 -12.73 -0.53
CA ASP A 147 -8.94 -13.71 0.31
C ASP A 147 -8.10 -14.08 1.54
N LEU A 148 -6.82 -14.42 1.32
CA LEU A 148 -5.91 -14.81 2.40
C LEU A 148 -5.73 -13.67 3.42
N ALA A 149 -5.41 -12.46 2.94
CA ALA A 149 -5.17 -11.32 3.82
C ALA A 149 -6.41 -10.97 4.67
N VAL A 150 -7.61 -11.02 4.05
CA VAL A 150 -8.87 -10.76 4.74
C VAL A 150 -9.18 -11.86 5.76
N GLU A 151 -9.02 -13.13 5.41
CA GLU A 151 -9.26 -14.24 6.33
C GLU A 151 -8.32 -14.19 7.54
N MET A 152 -7.02 -13.91 7.32
CA MET A 152 -6.05 -13.77 8.40
C MET A 152 -6.41 -12.59 9.31
N ASN A 153 -6.77 -11.44 8.76
CA ASN A 153 -7.21 -10.28 9.56
C ASN A 153 -8.46 -10.59 10.41
N LEU A 154 -9.43 -11.29 9.86
CA LEU A 154 -10.63 -11.72 10.61
C LEU A 154 -10.29 -12.64 11.79
N ASN A 155 -9.22 -13.40 11.67
CA ASN A 155 -8.67 -14.26 12.74
C ASN A 155 -7.72 -13.51 13.69
N GLY A 156 -7.55 -12.20 13.52
CA GLY A 156 -6.67 -11.35 14.33
C GLY A 156 -5.18 -11.47 13.98
N ASP A 157 -4.84 -12.08 12.84
CA ASP A 157 -3.47 -12.23 12.37
C ASP A 157 -3.15 -11.24 11.24
N ASN A 158 -2.47 -10.15 11.59
CA ASN A 158 -1.93 -9.15 10.66
C ASN A 158 -0.39 -9.17 10.64
N GLY A 159 0.20 -10.31 11.02
CA GLY A 159 1.63 -10.46 11.14
C GLY A 159 2.22 -9.87 12.42
N LEU A 160 3.54 -9.83 12.45
CA LEU A 160 4.31 -9.31 13.58
C LEU A 160 4.93 -7.96 13.23
N PRO A 161 4.85 -6.93 14.11
CA PRO A 161 5.48 -5.66 13.85
C PRO A 161 7.00 -5.77 13.63
N VAL A 162 7.50 -5.12 12.60
CA VAL A 162 8.95 -4.98 12.37
C VAL A 162 9.51 -3.93 13.33
N PRO A 163 10.51 -4.25 14.16
CA PRO A 163 11.00 -3.33 15.19
C PRO A 163 11.42 -1.95 14.69
N ASN A 164 11.99 -1.88 13.48
CA ASN A 164 12.45 -0.61 12.90
C ASN A 164 11.33 0.24 12.29
N TYR A 165 10.09 -0.27 12.21
CA TYR A 165 8.93 0.45 11.64
C TYR A 165 7.93 0.90 12.71
N THR A 166 8.20 0.61 13.98
CA THR A 166 7.33 0.95 15.10
C THR A 166 7.79 2.19 15.88
N ASP A 167 8.89 2.78 15.42
CA ASP A 167 9.50 3.90 16.12
C ASP A 167 8.69 5.19 15.97
N GLU A 168 8.32 5.77 17.10
CA GLU A 168 7.79 7.13 17.21
C GLU A 168 8.92 8.15 17.40
N THR A 169 8.59 9.44 17.29
CA THR A 169 9.54 10.54 17.52
C THR A 169 10.84 10.46 16.70
N VAL A 170 10.74 9.99 15.46
CA VAL A 170 11.87 9.77 14.54
C VAL A 170 12.72 11.06 14.37
N SER A 171 12.09 12.24 14.33
CA SER A 171 12.80 13.53 14.24
C SER A 171 13.83 13.72 15.36
N THR A 172 13.47 13.38 16.59
CA THR A 172 14.40 13.45 17.74
C THR A 172 15.56 12.48 17.58
N LYS A 173 15.32 11.27 17.10
CA LYS A 173 16.37 10.28 16.81
C LYS A 173 17.33 10.79 15.73
N VAL A 174 16.80 11.35 14.65
CA VAL A 174 17.59 11.93 13.55
C VAL A 174 18.48 13.08 14.06
N VAL A 175 17.93 14.00 14.87
CA VAL A 175 18.73 15.08 15.47
C VAL A 175 19.86 14.52 16.32
N LYS A 176 19.60 13.56 17.20
CA LYS A 176 20.61 12.91 18.04
C LYS A 176 21.69 12.22 17.19
N LEU A 177 21.28 11.53 16.12
CA LEU A 177 22.20 10.86 15.20
C LEU A 177 23.13 11.87 14.51
N ILE A 178 22.57 12.96 13.96
CA ILE A 178 23.35 14.02 13.32
C ILE A 178 24.35 14.63 14.32
N GLN A 179 23.89 15.00 15.51
CA GLN A 179 24.76 15.57 16.54
C GLN A 179 25.90 14.63 16.96
N SER A 180 25.60 13.33 17.06
CA SER A 180 26.59 12.32 17.45
C SER A 180 27.65 12.06 16.38
N TYR A 181 27.22 11.97 15.12
CA TYR A 181 28.07 11.53 14.03
C TYR A 181 28.76 12.66 13.25
N THR A 182 28.31 13.90 13.34
CA THR A 182 28.93 15.02 12.60
C THR A 182 30.41 15.12 12.86
N GLY A 183 30.86 15.10 14.14
CA GLY A 183 32.27 15.14 14.52
C GLY A 183 33.04 13.91 14.03
N VAL A 184 32.44 12.73 14.15
CA VAL A 184 33.03 11.47 13.67
C VAL A 184 33.27 11.51 12.17
N VAL A 185 32.26 11.89 11.40
CA VAL A 185 32.36 12.00 9.94
C VAL A 185 33.37 13.05 9.52
N ASN A 186 33.36 14.22 10.16
CA ASN A 186 34.32 15.27 9.86
C ASN A 186 35.76 14.76 10.06
N LYS A 187 36.04 14.09 11.18
CA LYS A 187 37.36 13.56 11.50
C LYS A 187 37.77 12.37 10.63
N MET A 188 36.89 11.34 10.54
CA MET A 188 37.25 10.05 9.95
C MET A 188 37.13 10.05 8.43
N VAL A 189 36.12 10.73 7.87
CA VAL A 189 35.83 10.74 6.43
C VAL A 189 36.45 11.97 5.75
N TRP A 190 36.12 13.14 6.27
CA TRP A 190 36.52 14.41 5.64
C TRP A 190 37.92 14.91 6.09
N ARG A 191 38.51 14.26 7.11
CA ARG A 191 39.84 14.66 7.68
C ARG A 191 39.93 16.16 8.01
N LYS A 192 38.83 16.74 8.45
CA LYS A 192 38.77 18.12 8.93
C LYS A 192 39.35 18.17 10.36
N GLU A 193 40.22 19.14 10.64
CA GLU A 193 40.71 19.41 11.97
C GLU A 193 39.66 20.15 12.83
#